data_73ac46657dae6824522b15dd87a18a24
#
_entry.id   73ac46657dae6824522b15dd87a18a24
#
_cell.length_a   1.000
_cell.length_b   1.000
_cell.length_c   1.000
_cell.angle_alpha   90.00
_cell.angle_beta   90.00
_cell.angle_gamma   90.00
#
_symmetry.space_group_name_H-M   'P 1'
#
loop_
_entity.id
_entity.type
_entity.pdbx_description
1 polymer ?
#
loop_
_entity_poly.entity_id
_entity_poly.type
_entity_poly.pdbx_seq_one_letter_code
_entity_poly.pdbx_strand_id
1 'polypeptide(L)'
;EAYLPAMISRKGQTIAFLSVSDRTGQYNNYQPYLNAGENKPGFAYMTPYYLKQQIQSVRDISDLIVVEMHSGSEYSYSPGGDYDSFEPPDGYEAMRLNPASQIGFLEDPLMGMEAEDYSPRLDRPQMWDRAIRQFAIDEGADAVIVHHPHIIQGLEIYNGKMIAHSLGNFIFDLNYPETYPSMILNADADESGFTGYSITPIYIDDYLTVPALGELANYILDHIAMQSRELDTYVHV
;
A
#
# COMPACT_ATOMS: atom_id res chain seq x y z
N GLU A 1 10.82 -8.05 -14.75
CA GLU A 1 11.59 -7.16 -13.83
C GLU A 1 10.68 -6.48 -12.81
N ALA A 2 9.51 -5.94 -13.18
CA ALA A 2 8.62 -5.21 -12.26
C ALA A 2 8.15 -6.05 -11.05
N TYR A 3 8.09 -7.36 -11.18
CA TYR A 3 7.69 -8.29 -10.12
C TYR A 3 8.88 -8.83 -9.30
N LEU A 4 10.10 -8.36 -9.57
CA LEU A 4 11.27 -8.78 -8.80
C LEU A 4 11.45 -7.94 -7.54
N PRO A 5 11.90 -8.55 -6.43
CA PRO A 5 12.12 -7.84 -5.19
C PRO A 5 13.36 -6.94 -5.26
N ALA A 6 13.35 -5.85 -4.48
CA ALA A 6 14.57 -5.19 -4.07
C ALA A 6 15.07 -5.85 -2.78
N MET A 7 16.29 -6.36 -2.77
CA MET A 7 16.88 -7.07 -1.63
C MET A 7 17.91 -6.19 -0.93
N ILE A 8 17.75 -6.00 0.39
CA ILE A 8 18.72 -5.28 1.23
C ILE A 8 19.22 -6.21 2.32
N SER A 9 20.53 -6.47 2.33
CA SER A 9 21.17 -7.28 3.38
C SER A 9 22.02 -6.40 4.28
N ARG A 10 21.77 -6.45 5.59
CA ARG A 10 22.54 -5.69 6.58
C ARG A 10 22.57 -6.42 7.91
N LYS A 11 23.72 -6.45 8.57
CA LYS A 11 23.91 -7.08 9.89
C LYS A 11 23.43 -8.54 9.96
N GLY A 12 23.56 -9.27 8.86
CA GLY A 12 23.15 -10.68 8.79
C GLY A 12 21.67 -10.91 8.49
N GLN A 13 20.87 -9.88 8.37
CA GLN A 13 19.47 -9.97 7.97
C GLN A 13 19.28 -9.51 6.52
N THR A 14 18.37 -10.14 5.83
CA THR A 14 17.97 -9.80 4.45
C THR A 14 16.50 -9.44 4.42
N ILE A 15 16.20 -8.23 3.94
CA ILE A 15 14.84 -7.72 3.78
C ILE A 15 14.52 -7.70 2.29
N ALA A 16 13.40 -8.31 1.91
CA ALA A 16 12.83 -8.22 0.58
C ALA A 16 11.78 -7.11 0.54
N PHE A 17 11.93 -6.16 -0.37
CA PHE A 17 10.92 -5.16 -0.67
C PHE A 17 10.23 -5.53 -1.98
N LEU A 18 8.91 -5.69 -1.90
CA LEU A 18 8.03 -5.95 -3.03
C LEU A 18 7.22 -4.70 -3.30
N SER A 19 7.05 -4.32 -4.56
CA SER A 19 6.29 -3.13 -4.93
C SER A 19 5.18 -3.49 -5.90
N VAL A 20 3.95 -3.01 -5.61
CA VAL A 20 2.75 -3.30 -6.40
C VAL A 20 1.86 -2.06 -6.51
N SER A 21 1.04 -2.00 -7.56
CA SER A 21 0.05 -0.93 -7.74
C SER A 21 -1.29 -1.49 -8.19
N ASP A 22 -2.38 -0.94 -7.69
CA ASP A 22 -3.74 -1.21 -8.15
C ASP A 22 -4.12 -0.35 -9.38
N ARG A 23 -3.25 0.58 -9.77
CA ARG A 23 -3.49 1.49 -10.88
C ARG A 23 -3.19 0.83 -12.22
N THR A 24 -4.08 1.03 -13.16
CA THR A 24 -3.86 0.57 -14.53
C THR A 24 -3.17 1.63 -15.39
N GLY A 25 -3.11 2.87 -14.92
CA GLY A 25 -2.60 4.02 -15.67
C GLY A 25 -3.60 4.59 -16.67
N GLN A 26 -4.84 4.15 -16.63
CA GLN A 26 -5.88 4.65 -17.51
C GLN A 26 -6.70 5.78 -16.88
N TYR A 27 -6.04 6.85 -16.55
CA TYR A 27 -6.76 8.09 -16.29
C TYR A 27 -7.35 8.60 -17.60
N ASN A 28 -8.64 8.85 -17.63
CA ASN A 28 -9.36 9.45 -18.74
C ASN A 28 -9.30 8.67 -20.08
N ASN A 29 -9.13 7.35 -20.04
CA ASN A 29 -9.19 6.46 -21.22
C ASN A 29 -8.20 6.78 -22.36
N TYR A 30 -7.24 7.68 -22.15
CA TYR A 30 -6.28 8.08 -23.18
C TYR A 30 -4.87 7.53 -22.95
N GLN A 31 -4.63 6.91 -21.79
CA GLN A 31 -3.33 6.38 -21.44
C GLN A 31 -3.27 4.88 -21.71
N PRO A 32 -2.19 4.36 -22.28
CA PRO A 32 -1.99 2.92 -22.34
C PRO A 32 -1.85 2.36 -20.94
N TYR A 33 -2.22 1.09 -20.76
CA TYR A 33 -1.97 0.38 -19.49
C TYR A 33 -0.52 0.48 -19.09
N LEU A 34 -0.27 0.88 -17.83
CA LEU A 34 1.07 1.03 -17.28
C LEU A 34 1.55 -0.20 -16.54
N ASN A 35 0.71 -1.22 -16.35
CA ASN A 35 1.12 -2.49 -15.77
C ASN A 35 2.08 -3.26 -16.70
N ALA A 36 3.05 -3.93 -16.09
CA ALA A 36 4.02 -4.74 -16.80
C ALA A 36 3.37 -6.00 -17.41
N GLY A 37 3.81 -6.39 -18.59
CA GLY A 37 3.46 -7.63 -19.28
C GLY A 37 4.72 -8.39 -19.72
N GLU A 38 4.55 -9.54 -20.37
CA GLU A 38 5.65 -10.40 -20.78
C GLU A 38 6.70 -9.65 -21.64
N ASN A 39 6.24 -8.82 -22.58
CA ASN A 39 7.09 -8.03 -23.48
C ASN A 39 6.82 -6.52 -23.36
N LYS A 40 6.27 -6.07 -22.23
CA LYS A 40 5.88 -4.69 -22.01
C LYS A 40 6.45 -4.21 -20.67
N PRO A 41 7.23 -3.11 -20.65
CA PRO A 41 7.64 -2.49 -19.40
C PRO A 41 6.43 -1.87 -18.68
N GLY A 42 6.51 -1.79 -17.35
CA GLY A 42 5.48 -1.21 -16.50
C GLY A 42 5.73 -1.52 -15.03
N PHE A 43 4.77 -1.26 -14.18
CA PHE A 43 4.79 -1.61 -12.77
C PHE A 43 4.07 -2.95 -12.51
N ALA A 44 4.36 -3.57 -11.36
CA ALA A 44 3.68 -4.79 -10.94
C ALA A 44 2.23 -4.49 -10.57
N TYR A 45 1.29 -5.15 -11.24
CA TYR A 45 -0.12 -4.98 -10.98
C TYR A 45 -0.55 -5.75 -9.74
N MET A 46 -1.22 -5.07 -8.81
CA MET A 46 -1.66 -5.63 -7.56
C MET A 46 -2.94 -6.45 -7.76
N THR A 47 -2.79 -7.77 -7.69
CA THR A 47 -3.90 -8.70 -7.52
C THR A 47 -3.56 -9.67 -6.40
N PRO A 48 -4.55 -10.30 -5.73
CA PRO A 48 -4.27 -11.32 -4.71
C PRO A 48 -3.35 -12.42 -5.23
N TYR A 49 -3.53 -12.85 -6.46
CA TYR A 49 -2.70 -13.88 -7.07
C TYR A 49 -1.24 -13.46 -7.20
N TYR A 50 -0.95 -12.30 -7.82
CA TYR A 50 0.44 -11.85 -8.00
C TYR A 50 1.09 -11.47 -6.69
N LEU A 51 0.35 -10.84 -5.79
CA LEU A 51 0.82 -10.51 -4.46
C LEU A 51 1.28 -11.76 -3.70
N LYS A 52 0.45 -12.81 -3.69
CA LYS A 52 0.80 -14.11 -3.13
C LYS A 52 2.04 -14.71 -3.78
N GLN A 53 2.11 -14.72 -5.11
CA GLN A 53 3.27 -15.27 -5.84
C GLN A 53 4.57 -14.51 -5.51
N GLN A 54 4.52 -13.18 -5.45
CA GLN A 54 5.68 -12.37 -5.09
C GLN A 54 6.15 -12.67 -3.65
N ILE A 55 5.23 -12.67 -2.67
CA ILE A 55 5.55 -12.95 -1.28
C ILE A 55 6.17 -14.35 -1.14
N GLN A 56 5.54 -15.36 -1.74
CA GLN A 56 6.03 -16.74 -1.68
C GLN A 56 7.38 -16.93 -2.38
N SER A 57 7.65 -16.18 -3.46
CA SER A 57 8.91 -16.30 -4.22
C SER A 57 10.14 -15.84 -3.44
N VAL A 58 9.97 -15.01 -2.41
CA VAL A 58 11.07 -14.44 -1.62
C VAL A 58 11.17 -15.02 -0.21
N ARG A 59 10.17 -15.80 0.24
CA ARG A 59 10.10 -16.29 1.62
C ARG A 59 11.34 -17.10 2.05
N ASP A 60 11.88 -17.94 1.17
CA ASP A 60 13.02 -18.79 1.48
C ASP A 60 14.38 -18.08 1.33
N ILE A 61 14.40 -16.85 0.83
CA ILE A 61 15.62 -16.08 0.55
C ILE A 61 15.69 -14.75 1.30
N SER A 62 14.71 -14.46 2.15
CA SER A 62 14.68 -13.26 2.97
C SER A 62 14.22 -13.57 4.38
N ASP A 63 14.72 -12.81 5.36
CA ASP A 63 14.30 -12.88 6.75
C ASP A 63 13.01 -12.10 6.98
N LEU A 64 12.87 -10.96 6.30
CA LEU A 64 11.71 -10.08 6.36
C LEU A 64 11.20 -9.73 4.96
N ILE A 65 9.89 -9.57 4.84
CA ILE A 65 9.22 -9.15 3.61
C ILE A 65 8.40 -7.90 3.89
N VAL A 66 8.71 -6.83 3.19
CA VAL A 66 7.95 -5.58 3.20
C VAL A 66 7.25 -5.42 1.85
N VAL A 67 5.96 -5.18 1.87
CA VAL A 67 5.17 -4.92 0.66
C VAL A 67 4.84 -3.44 0.59
N GLU A 68 5.32 -2.79 -0.46
CA GLU A 68 5.03 -1.40 -0.80
C GLU A 68 3.86 -1.35 -1.78
N MET A 69 2.75 -0.73 -1.38
CA MET A 69 1.54 -0.66 -2.19
C MET A 69 1.26 0.78 -2.61
N HIS A 70 1.07 1.00 -3.90
CA HIS A 70 0.50 2.23 -4.42
C HIS A 70 -0.99 2.02 -4.68
N SER A 71 -1.83 2.32 -3.70
CA SER A 71 -3.25 1.94 -3.71
C SER A 71 -4.11 2.82 -2.81
N GLY A 72 -5.41 2.72 -3.02
CA GLY A 72 -6.40 3.46 -2.25
C GLY A 72 -6.95 4.67 -2.99
N SER A 73 -7.75 5.48 -2.32
CA SER A 73 -8.27 6.72 -2.88
C SER A 73 -7.44 7.92 -2.47
N GLU A 74 -7.20 8.80 -3.42
CA GLU A 74 -6.64 10.11 -3.15
C GLU A 74 -7.50 10.86 -2.13
N TYR A 75 -6.84 11.51 -1.18
CA TYR A 75 -7.43 12.40 -0.17
C TYR A 75 -8.46 11.71 0.74
N SER A 76 -8.48 10.38 0.80
CA SER A 76 -9.31 9.64 1.76
C SER A 76 -8.60 9.49 3.11
N TYR A 77 -9.26 9.87 4.21
CA TYR A 77 -8.71 9.74 5.57
C TYR A 77 -8.75 8.32 6.12
N SER A 78 -9.49 7.43 5.48
CA SER A 78 -9.66 6.06 5.95
C SER A 78 -9.38 5.07 4.83
N PRO A 79 -8.71 3.95 5.10
CA PRO A 79 -8.66 2.83 4.18
C PRO A 79 -10.06 2.28 3.98
N GLY A 80 -10.39 1.82 2.79
CA GLY A 80 -11.66 1.14 2.54
C GLY A 80 -11.75 -0.17 3.33
N GLY A 81 -12.94 -0.64 3.66
CA GLY A 81 -13.36 -1.89 4.29
C GLY A 81 -12.32 -2.78 4.97
N ASP A 82 -12.73 -3.56 5.94
CA ASP A 82 -11.87 -4.56 6.58
C ASP A 82 -12.03 -5.95 5.94
N TYR A 83 -11.18 -6.89 6.35
CA TYR A 83 -11.16 -8.26 5.81
C TYR A 83 -12.46 -9.02 6.10
N ASP A 84 -13.04 -8.80 7.27
CA ASP A 84 -14.26 -9.50 7.70
C ASP A 84 -15.52 -9.00 6.96
N SER A 85 -15.48 -7.75 6.50
CA SER A 85 -16.55 -7.14 5.71
C SER A 85 -16.33 -7.27 4.19
N PHE A 86 -15.23 -7.91 3.76
CA PHE A 86 -14.89 -8.04 2.37
C PHE A 86 -15.80 -9.03 1.65
N GLU A 87 -16.67 -8.52 0.80
CA GLU A 87 -17.34 -9.31 -0.21
C GLU A 87 -16.52 -9.22 -1.51
N PRO A 88 -15.84 -10.30 -1.91
CA PRO A 88 -15.06 -10.27 -3.14
C PRO A 88 -15.98 -9.98 -4.33
N PRO A 89 -15.51 -9.18 -5.31
CA PRO A 89 -16.27 -8.97 -6.54
C PRO A 89 -16.57 -10.31 -7.24
N ASP A 90 -17.65 -10.36 -7.98
CA ASP A 90 -18.03 -11.54 -8.76
C ASP A 90 -16.83 -12.05 -9.58
N GLY A 91 -16.53 -13.31 -9.43
CA GLY A 91 -15.37 -13.94 -10.10
C GLY A 91 -14.04 -13.85 -9.33
N TYR A 92 -13.98 -13.21 -8.16
CA TYR A 92 -12.75 -13.14 -7.34
C TYR A 92 -12.16 -14.51 -7.04
N GLU A 93 -12.98 -15.49 -6.65
CA GLU A 93 -12.55 -16.87 -6.40
C GLU A 93 -12.06 -17.54 -7.68
N ALA A 94 -12.70 -17.29 -8.80
CA ALA A 94 -12.25 -17.79 -10.10
C ALA A 94 -10.90 -17.14 -10.51
N MET A 95 -10.71 -15.86 -10.25
CA MET A 95 -9.42 -15.18 -10.45
C MET A 95 -8.34 -15.75 -9.53
N ARG A 96 -8.67 -16.06 -8.27
CA ARG A 96 -7.75 -16.65 -7.29
C ARG A 96 -7.35 -18.07 -7.66
N LEU A 97 -8.27 -18.85 -8.21
CA LEU A 97 -8.08 -20.27 -8.53
C LEU A 97 -7.59 -20.53 -9.96
N ASN A 98 -7.73 -19.58 -10.86
CA ASN A 98 -7.35 -19.72 -12.27
C ASN A 98 -6.39 -18.63 -12.74
N PRO A 99 -5.07 -18.88 -12.66
CA PRO A 99 -4.05 -17.92 -13.13
C PRO A 99 -4.23 -17.49 -14.58
N ALA A 100 -4.71 -18.37 -15.45
CA ALA A 100 -4.88 -18.06 -16.86
C ALA A 100 -5.98 -17.00 -17.11
N SER A 101 -7.05 -17.01 -16.30
CA SER A 101 -8.07 -15.96 -16.38
C SER A 101 -7.58 -14.59 -15.88
N GLN A 102 -6.59 -14.59 -14.99
CA GLN A 102 -5.96 -13.36 -14.54
C GLN A 102 -4.97 -12.80 -15.57
N ILE A 103 -4.30 -13.66 -16.33
CA ILE A 103 -3.42 -13.21 -17.42
C ILE A 103 -4.23 -12.46 -18.49
N GLY A 104 -5.38 -12.99 -18.88
CA GLY A 104 -6.29 -12.29 -19.79
C GLY A 104 -6.82 -10.97 -19.22
N PHE A 105 -7.17 -10.95 -17.94
CA PHE A 105 -7.57 -9.73 -17.24
C PHE A 105 -6.43 -8.69 -17.12
N LEU A 106 -5.18 -9.14 -17.05
CA LEU A 106 -4.00 -8.28 -17.00
C LEU A 106 -3.54 -7.81 -18.38
N GLU A 107 -3.79 -8.60 -19.41
CA GLU A 107 -3.52 -8.19 -20.82
C GLU A 107 -4.55 -7.16 -21.28
N ASP A 108 -5.78 -7.29 -20.85
CA ASP A 108 -6.86 -6.33 -21.05
C ASP A 108 -7.80 -6.31 -19.83
N PRO A 109 -7.40 -5.63 -18.75
CA PRO A 109 -8.21 -5.55 -17.53
C PRO A 109 -9.55 -4.81 -17.76
N LEU A 110 -9.77 -4.31 -18.97
CA LEU A 110 -10.95 -3.57 -19.37
C LEU A 110 -11.83 -4.36 -20.32
N MET A 111 -11.48 -5.60 -20.63
CA MET A 111 -12.29 -6.43 -21.49
C MET A 111 -13.68 -6.65 -20.87
N GLY A 112 -14.69 -6.07 -21.51
CA GLY A 112 -16.08 -6.16 -21.08
C GLY A 112 -16.58 -5.02 -20.20
N MET A 113 -15.78 -3.95 -19.98
CA MET A 113 -16.23 -2.74 -19.31
C MET A 113 -16.38 -1.59 -20.32
N GLU A 114 -17.44 -0.80 -20.17
CA GLU A 114 -17.63 0.39 -20.98
C GLU A 114 -16.73 1.54 -20.51
N ALA A 115 -16.29 2.41 -21.41
CA ALA A 115 -15.36 3.51 -21.11
C ALA A 115 -15.81 4.42 -19.95
N GLU A 116 -17.11 4.62 -19.82
CA GLU A 116 -17.75 5.39 -18.75
C GLU A 116 -17.68 4.73 -17.36
N ASP A 117 -17.40 3.43 -17.31
CA ASP A 117 -17.25 2.69 -16.05
C ASP A 117 -15.87 2.88 -15.40
N TYR A 118 -14.93 3.49 -16.10
CA TYR A 118 -13.53 3.55 -15.68
C TYR A 118 -13.16 4.77 -14.85
N SER A 119 -13.53 5.93 -15.32
CA SER A 119 -12.98 7.19 -14.85
C SER A 119 -13.29 7.52 -13.37
N PRO A 120 -14.51 7.29 -12.84
CA PRO A 120 -14.83 7.62 -11.45
C PRO A 120 -14.52 6.50 -10.45
N ARG A 121 -14.27 5.27 -10.90
CA ARG A 121 -14.13 4.11 -10.03
C ARG A 121 -12.71 3.87 -9.55
N LEU A 122 -11.73 4.30 -10.34
CA LEU A 122 -10.31 4.13 -10.00
C LEU A 122 -9.87 5.01 -8.83
N ASP A 123 -10.57 6.13 -8.58
CA ASP A 123 -10.27 7.06 -7.49
C ASP A 123 -11.18 6.91 -6.28
N ARG A 124 -12.13 5.99 -6.30
CA ARG A 124 -12.94 5.70 -5.12
C ARG A 124 -12.21 4.76 -4.18
N PRO A 125 -12.39 4.90 -2.84
CA PRO A 125 -11.94 3.90 -1.88
C PRO A 125 -12.44 2.55 -2.37
N GLN A 126 -11.52 1.67 -2.73
CA GLN A 126 -11.90 0.32 -3.04
C GLN A 126 -12.29 -0.32 -1.72
N MET A 127 -13.50 -0.86 -1.60
CA MET A 127 -13.97 -1.50 -0.36
C MET A 127 -13.06 -2.63 0.11
N TRP A 128 -12.14 -3.06 -0.73
CA TRP A 128 -11.17 -4.11 -0.46
C TRP A 128 -9.75 -3.59 -0.13
N ASP A 129 -9.53 -2.28 -0.05
CA ASP A 129 -8.19 -1.71 0.19
C ASP A 129 -7.57 -2.23 1.49
N ARG A 130 -8.30 -2.20 2.59
CA ARG A 130 -7.83 -2.77 3.86
C ARG A 130 -7.69 -4.29 3.77
N ALA A 131 -8.62 -4.97 3.11
CA ALA A 131 -8.62 -6.42 2.95
C ALA A 131 -7.40 -6.94 2.18
N ILE A 132 -7.00 -6.29 1.09
CA ILE A 132 -5.82 -6.71 0.32
C ILE A 132 -4.52 -6.49 1.09
N ARG A 133 -4.47 -5.47 1.96
CA ARG A 133 -3.33 -5.19 2.83
C ARG A 133 -3.20 -6.25 3.92
N GLN A 134 -4.33 -6.63 4.56
CA GLN A 134 -4.40 -7.74 5.51
C GLN A 134 -4.08 -9.08 4.84
N PHE A 135 -4.59 -9.30 3.62
CA PHE A 135 -4.26 -10.50 2.82
C PHE A 135 -2.74 -10.62 2.57
N ALA A 136 -2.02 -9.53 2.33
CA ALA A 136 -0.56 -9.58 2.18
C ALA A 136 0.12 -10.09 3.47
N ILE A 137 -0.35 -9.66 4.63
CA ILE A 137 0.13 -10.17 5.93
C ILE A 137 -0.19 -11.67 6.08
N ASP A 138 -1.40 -12.10 5.75
CA ASP A 138 -1.81 -13.50 5.84
C ASP A 138 -1.00 -14.40 4.89
N GLU A 139 -0.59 -13.89 3.73
CA GLU A 139 0.28 -14.61 2.79
C GLU A 139 1.78 -14.56 3.18
N GLY A 140 2.11 -13.85 4.26
CA GLY A 140 3.43 -13.89 4.88
C GLY A 140 4.26 -12.63 4.79
N ALA A 141 3.71 -11.49 4.42
CA ALA A 141 4.41 -10.21 4.57
C ALA A 141 4.62 -9.87 6.05
N ASP A 142 5.76 -9.25 6.38
CA ASP A 142 6.10 -8.82 7.72
C ASP A 142 5.72 -7.37 7.99
N ALA A 143 5.54 -6.59 6.93
CA ALA A 143 4.94 -5.25 6.97
C ALA A 143 4.33 -4.88 5.62
N VAL A 144 3.33 -4.01 5.64
CA VAL A 144 2.73 -3.39 4.46
C VAL A 144 2.80 -1.88 4.61
N ILE A 145 3.35 -1.21 3.62
CA ILE A 145 3.46 0.25 3.56
C ILE A 145 2.70 0.73 2.33
N VAL A 146 1.80 1.68 2.53
CA VAL A 146 0.92 2.13 1.45
C VAL A 146 1.15 3.60 1.12
N HIS A 147 1.08 3.90 -0.16
CA HIS A 147 1.19 5.23 -0.75
C HIS A 147 0.02 5.46 -1.69
N HIS A 148 -0.17 6.65 -2.17
CA HIS A 148 -1.18 7.16 -3.09
C HIS A 148 -2.24 8.07 -2.45
N PRO A 149 -2.75 7.85 -1.22
CA PRO A 149 -3.75 8.75 -0.64
C PRO A 149 -3.29 10.20 -0.47
N HIS A 150 -1.99 10.47 -0.49
CA HIS A 150 -1.34 11.78 -0.31
C HIS A 150 -1.56 12.42 1.08
N ILE A 151 -2.41 11.86 1.89
CA ILE A 151 -2.67 12.27 3.28
C ILE A 151 -2.35 11.11 4.23
N ILE A 152 -2.10 11.45 5.50
CA ILE A 152 -1.87 10.43 6.52
C ILE A 152 -3.16 9.65 6.76
N GLN A 153 -3.04 8.34 6.74
CA GLN A 153 -4.04 7.40 7.27
C GLN A 153 -3.48 6.68 8.50
N GLY A 154 -4.33 5.94 9.21
CA GLY A 154 -3.95 5.23 10.43
C GLY A 154 -2.90 4.13 10.21
N LEU A 155 -2.31 3.72 11.31
CA LEU A 155 -1.49 2.52 11.42
C LEU A 155 -2.34 1.39 11.99
N GLU A 156 -2.13 0.18 11.51
CA GLU A 156 -2.84 -1.01 11.96
C GLU A 156 -1.83 -2.10 12.36
N ILE A 157 -2.05 -2.73 13.50
CA ILE A 157 -1.36 -3.96 13.87
C ILE A 157 -2.31 -5.12 13.62
N TYR A 158 -2.10 -5.81 12.50
CA TYR A 158 -2.89 -6.97 12.10
C TYR A 158 -2.05 -8.26 12.23
N ASN A 159 -2.55 -9.23 12.98
CA ASN A 159 -1.80 -10.47 13.28
C ASN A 159 -0.37 -10.24 13.78
N GLY A 160 -0.17 -9.17 14.58
CA GLY A 160 1.13 -8.78 15.13
C GLY A 160 2.08 -8.11 14.13
N LYS A 161 1.61 -7.77 12.93
CA LYS A 161 2.39 -7.14 11.85
C LYS A 161 1.85 -5.74 11.55
N MET A 162 2.74 -4.85 11.10
CA MET A 162 2.40 -3.46 10.78
C MET A 162 1.80 -3.33 9.38
N ILE A 163 0.68 -2.61 9.31
CA ILE A 163 0.14 -2.03 8.09
C ILE A 163 0.10 -0.51 8.27
N ALA A 164 0.88 0.23 7.49
CA ALA A 164 0.79 1.68 7.41
C ALA A 164 -0.07 2.04 6.20
N HIS A 165 -1.30 2.46 6.45
CA HIS A 165 -2.31 2.66 5.40
C HIS A 165 -2.02 3.86 4.49
N SER A 166 -1.35 4.90 4.99
CA SER A 166 -0.67 5.93 4.20
C SER A 166 0.26 6.74 5.10
N LEU A 167 1.48 6.95 4.65
CA LEU A 167 2.46 7.79 5.35
C LEU A 167 2.30 9.28 5.03
N GLY A 168 1.48 9.64 4.04
CA GLY A 168 1.43 10.98 3.45
C GLY A 168 2.53 11.19 2.40
N ASN A 169 2.79 12.45 2.06
CA ASN A 169 3.82 12.83 1.09
C ASN A 169 5.20 12.97 1.78
N PHE A 170 6.29 12.90 1.00
CA PHE A 170 7.64 13.17 1.49
C PHE A 170 8.27 14.38 0.81
N ILE A 171 8.43 14.35 -0.52
CA ILE A 171 8.80 15.49 -1.35
C ILE A 171 7.78 15.54 -2.46
N PHE A 172 6.92 16.55 -2.46
CA PHE A 172 5.79 16.59 -3.38
C PHE A 172 5.33 18.02 -3.63
N ASP A 173 4.78 18.29 -4.81
CA ASP A 173 4.37 19.60 -5.29
C ASP A 173 2.85 19.85 -5.23
N LEU A 174 2.09 19.03 -4.49
CA LEU A 174 0.68 19.31 -4.23
C LEU A 174 0.53 20.52 -3.31
N ASN A 175 -0.39 21.40 -3.67
CA ASN A 175 -0.69 22.62 -2.93
C ASN A 175 -2.06 22.53 -2.22
N TYR A 176 -2.30 21.40 -1.55
CA TYR A 176 -3.48 21.18 -0.71
C TYR A 176 -3.04 21.05 0.75
N PRO A 177 -3.52 21.92 1.67
CA PRO A 177 -3.07 21.96 3.06
C PRO A 177 -3.15 20.60 3.78
N GLU A 178 -4.14 19.78 3.45
CA GLU A 178 -4.33 18.42 4.02
C GLU A 178 -3.23 17.44 3.64
N THR A 179 -2.45 17.74 2.60
CA THR A 179 -1.35 16.89 2.12
C THR A 179 0.00 17.27 2.68
N TYR A 180 0.09 18.37 3.46
CA TYR A 180 1.35 18.84 4.06
C TYR A 180 1.76 18.05 5.31
N PRO A 181 0.85 17.68 6.24
CA PRO A 181 1.21 16.77 7.33
C PRO A 181 1.62 15.41 6.79
N SER A 182 2.70 14.85 7.34
CA SER A 182 3.22 13.56 6.92
C SER A 182 4.00 12.89 8.04
N MET A 183 4.50 11.67 7.82
CA MET A 183 5.30 10.96 8.82
C MET A 183 6.41 10.14 8.19
N ILE A 184 7.48 9.94 8.97
CA ILE A 184 8.46 8.88 8.76
C ILE A 184 8.16 7.77 9.75
N LEU A 185 7.89 6.56 9.27
CA LEU A 185 7.77 5.38 10.09
C LEU A 185 9.15 4.74 10.23
N ASN A 186 9.64 4.65 11.47
CA ASN A 186 10.86 3.94 11.80
C ASN A 186 10.51 2.55 12.34
N ALA A 187 11.28 1.54 11.98
CA ALA A 187 11.10 0.19 12.49
C ALA A 187 12.43 -0.38 12.97
N ASP A 188 12.42 -0.99 14.15
CA ASP A 188 13.52 -1.79 14.67
C ASP A 188 13.28 -3.26 14.31
N ALA A 189 14.34 -3.96 13.92
CA ALA A 189 14.28 -5.37 13.57
C ALA A 189 15.47 -6.14 14.14
N ASP A 190 15.20 -7.39 14.54
CA ASP A 190 16.20 -8.36 14.93
C ASP A 190 15.87 -9.75 14.33
N GLU A 191 16.54 -10.80 14.80
CA GLU A 191 16.35 -12.18 14.31
C GLU A 191 14.91 -12.71 14.49
N SER A 192 14.09 -12.09 15.35
CA SER A 192 12.70 -12.45 15.58
C SER A 192 11.70 -11.70 14.69
N GLY A 193 12.16 -10.70 13.94
CA GLY A 193 11.32 -9.87 13.08
C GLY A 193 11.37 -8.38 13.43
N PHE A 194 10.31 -7.64 13.08
CA PHE A 194 10.13 -6.27 13.54
C PHE A 194 9.75 -6.25 15.01
N THR A 195 10.54 -5.54 15.84
CA THR A 195 10.42 -5.53 17.29
C THR A 195 9.84 -4.24 17.86
N GLY A 196 9.85 -3.18 17.08
CA GLY A 196 9.32 -1.89 17.51
C GLY A 196 9.12 -0.94 16.34
N TYR A 197 8.21 0.02 16.54
CA TYR A 197 7.94 1.07 15.58
C TYR A 197 7.91 2.42 16.30
N SER A 198 8.38 3.45 15.61
CA SER A 198 8.25 4.83 16.07
C SER A 198 7.95 5.76 14.91
N ILE A 199 7.31 6.88 15.23
CA ILE A 199 6.86 7.87 14.24
C ILE A 199 7.66 9.15 14.45
N THR A 200 8.19 9.68 13.35
CA THR A 200 8.71 11.05 13.30
C THR A 200 7.72 11.89 12.49
N PRO A 201 6.99 12.81 13.14
CA PRO A 201 6.08 13.69 12.42
C PRO A 201 6.87 14.69 11.58
N ILE A 202 6.47 14.87 10.33
CA ILE A 202 7.07 15.79 9.37
C ILE A 202 5.99 16.63 8.71
N TYR A 203 6.42 17.70 8.06
CA TYR A 203 5.54 18.63 7.35
C TYR A 203 6.18 19.01 6.02
N ILE A 204 5.36 19.20 4.99
CA ILE A 204 5.82 19.69 3.71
C ILE A 204 5.71 21.22 3.71
N ASP A 205 6.85 21.91 3.70
CA ASP A 205 6.97 23.36 3.65
C ASP A 205 7.66 23.74 2.35
N ASP A 206 6.97 24.50 1.51
CA ASP A 206 7.45 24.90 0.19
C ASP A 206 8.07 23.74 -0.60
N TYR A 207 7.30 22.63 -0.71
CA TYR A 207 7.65 21.37 -1.39
C TYR A 207 8.77 20.54 -0.72
N LEU A 208 9.33 21.00 0.38
CA LEU A 208 10.39 20.32 1.10
C LEU A 208 9.89 19.73 2.41
N THR A 209 10.44 18.56 2.73
CA THR A 209 10.18 17.90 4.00
C THR A 209 10.96 18.58 5.12
N VAL A 210 10.24 19.01 6.16
CA VAL A 210 10.83 19.55 7.39
C VAL A 210 10.29 18.79 8.61
N PRO A 211 11.06 18.68 9.71
CA PRO A 211 10.54 18.13 10.95
C PRO A 211 9.39 18.98 11.50
N ALA A 212 8.28 18.37 11.83
CA ALA A 212 7.23 19.06 12.58
C ALA A 212 7.64 19.16 14.05
N LEU A 213 7.47 20.35 14.65
CA LEU A 213 7.88 20.64 16.02
C LEU A 213 6.74 21.28 16.82
N GLY A 214 6.77 21.13 18.16
CA GLY A 214 5.83 21.77 19.07
C GLY A 214 4.37 21.38 18.80
N GLU A 215 3.47 22.37 18.73
CA GLU A 215 2.04 22.12 18.54
C GLU A 215 1.71 21.44 17.20
N LEU A 216 2.47 21.71 16.14
CA LEU A 216 2.27 21.05 14.85
C LEU A 216 2.61 19.56 14.94
N ALA A 217 3.71 19.19 15.64
CA ALA A 217 4.04 17.79 15.85
C ALA A 217 2.94 17.07 16.64
N ASN A 218 2.44 17.68 17.72
CA ASN A 218 1.36 17.12 18.52
C ASN A 218 0.09 16.93 17.69
N TYR A 219 -0.28 17.92 16.89
CA TYR A 219 -1.43 17.82 16.00
C TYR A 219 -1.33 16.63 15.03
N ILE A 220 -0.16 16.44 14.40
CA ILE A 220 0.07 15.33 13.47
C ILE A 220 0.00 13.99 14.21
N LEU A 221 0.65 13.88 15.37
CA LEU A 221 0.67 12.66 16.17
C LEU A 221 -0.73 12.30 16.72
N ASP A 222 -1.49 13.29 17.20
CA ASP A 222 -2.87 13.10 17.65
C ASP A 222 -3.78 12.62 16.50
N HIS A 223 -3.58 13.18 15.29
CA HIS A 223 -4.31 12.73 14.10
C HIS A 223 -3.99 11.27 13.77
N ILE A 224 -2.70 10.88 13.75
CA ILE A 224 -2.28 9.49 13.53
C ILE A 224 -2.89 8.56 14.59
N ALA A 225 -2.82 8.95 15.86
CA ALA A 225 -3.35 8.17 16.96
C ALA A 225 -4.87 7.99 16.87
N MET A 226 -5.59 9.03 16.47
CA MET A 226 -7.04 8.99 16.25
C MET A 226 -7.40 8.00 15.13
N GLN A 227 -6.76 8.13 13.96
CA GLN A 227 -7.00 7.26 12.81
C GLN A 227 -6.62 5.80 13.10
N SER A 228 -5.52 5.57 13.83
CA SER A 228 -5.09 4.22 14.20
C SER A 228 -6.04 3.55 15.19
N ARG A 229 -6.66 4.33 16.07
CA ARG A 229 -7.67 3.80 17.02
C ARG A 229 -8.90 3.26 16.31
N GLU A 230 -9.30 3.85 15.19
CA GLU A 230 -10.38 3.33 14.35
C GLU A 230 -10.04 1.98 13.70
N LEU A 231 -8.75 1.63 13.71
CA LEU A 231 -8.19 0.36 13.24
C LEU A 231 -7.72 -0.53 14.40
N ASP A 232 -8.30 -0.34 15.59
CA ASP A 232 -7.97 -1.08 16.83
C ASP A 232 -6.49 -1.05 17.22
N THR A 233 -5.76 -0.02 16.80
CA THR A 233 -4.33 0.15 17.09
C THR A 233 -4.08 1.40 17.93
N TYR A 234 -3.33 1.24 19.01
CA TYR A 234 -3.04 2.32 19.94
C TYR A 234 -1.62 2.84 19.75
N VAL A 235 -1.52 4.10 19.36
CA VAL A 235 -0.25 4.83 19.27
C VAL A 235 -0.06 5.61 20.55
N HIS A 236 1.08 5.47 21.19
CA HIS A 236 1.47 6.26 22.33
C HIS A 236 2.17 7.53 21.85
N VAL A 237 1.57 8.67 22.20
CA VAL A 237 2.07 10.02 21.88
C VAL A 237 2.73 10.61 23.12
#